data_f205384d68195b5a49ca6f0308823bf1
#
_entry.id   f205384d68195b5a49ca6f0308823bf1
#
_cell.length_a   1.000
_cell.length_b   1.000
_cell.length_c   1.000
_cell.angle_alpha   90.00
_cell.angle_beta   90.00
_cell.angle_gamma   90.00
#
_symmetry.space_group_name_H-M   'P 1'
#
loop_
_entity.id
_entity.type
_entity.pdbx_description
1 polymer ?
#
loop_
_entity_poly.entity_id
_entity_poly.type
_entity_poly.pdbx_seq_one_letter_code
_entity_poly.pdbx_strand_id
1 'polypeptide(L)'
;MGTASTMQIMAEALGLMIPGSALMLSNCQDLEDMATLAGKMVVEMAKKGMNARDIVTQKSFENAIMVHAAISGSTNSLLHIPVIAHEFGIHIDSDIFDKMHRHAHYLLDIRPAGKWPTQFFYYAGGVPRIMEKIKSMLHLDVMNVTGKTLGENLEELKKNGFYEKCEAYLKPWNLKATDIIRPFDYPIGTNGTVAILKGNLAKEDAVVKHSAVPKDMFKAILKAYPFDSEEEAIHAILSHQIQPGDAVIIRYEGPKGSGMLEMFYTTEAISSDTLLAVSYTHLRAHETAANL
;
A
#
# COMPACT_ATOMS: atom_id res chain seq x y z
N MET A 1 1.99 -5.72 2.91
CA MET A 1 3.16 -4.84 2.70
C MET A 1 3.11 -3.75 3.74
N GLY A 2 4.26 -3.38 4.32
CA GLY A 2 4.34 -2.30 5.31
C GLY A 2 4.19 -0.90 4.70
N THR A 3 3.97 0.11 5.55
CA THR A 3 3.69 1.49 5.13
C THR A 3 4.85 2.11 4.36
N ALA A 4 6.09 1.99 4.85
CA ALA A 4 7.26 2.58 4.19
C ALA A 4 7.42 2.12 2.74
N SER A 5 7.35 0.80 2.51
CA SER A 5 7.43 0.24 1.14
C SER A 5 6.23 0.68 0.30
N THR A 6 5.02 0.69 0.87
CA THR A 6 3.83 1.12 0.15
C THR A 6 3.94 2.58 -0.28
N MET A 7 4.38 3.49 0.60
CA MET A 7 4.44 4.91 0.26
C MET A 7 5.56 5.24 -0.73
N GLN A 8 6.66 4.50 -0.77
CA GLN A 8 7.63 4.61 -1.87
C GLN A 8 6.97 4.25 -3.22
N ILE A 9 6.22 3.15 -3.25
CA ILE A 9 5.48 2.75 -4.46
C ILE A 9 4.45 3.81 -4.85
N MET A 10 3.73 4.38 -3.88
CA MET A 10 2.75 5.44 -4.15
C MET A 10 3.40 6.69 -4.71
N ALA A 11 4.56 7.10 -4.20
CA ALA A 11 5.30 8.25 -4.74
C ALA A 11 5.73 8.03 -6.19
N GLU A 12 6.16 6.82 -6.56
CA GLU A 12 6.45 6.46 -7.95
C GLU A 12 5.18 6.43 -8.80
N ALA A 13 4.08 5.86 -8.28
CA ALA A 13 2.81 5.76 -8.98
C ALA A 13 2.15 7.14 -9.22
N LEU A 14 2.37 8.10 -8.33
CA LEU A 14 1.96 9.51 -8.50
C LEU A 14 2.80 10.26 -9.55
N GLY A 15 3.88 9.68 -10.04
CA GLY A 15 4.81 10.34 -10.95
C GLY A 15 5.87 11.21 -10.29
N LEU A 16 5.99 11.18 -8.95
CA LEU A 16 6.91 11.99 -8.16
C LEU A 16 8.29 11.36 -7.95
N MET A 17 8.50 10.15 -8.46
CA MET A 17 9.80 9.46 -8.46
C MET A 17 10.19 9.05 -9.87
N ILE A 18 11.50 8.83 -10.06
CA ILE A 18 12.00 8.29 -11.32
C ILE A 18 11.48 6.85 -11.48
N PRO A 19 10.89 6.48 -12.63
CA PRO A 19 10.35 5.15 -12.85
C PRO A 19 11.37 4.03 -12.60
N GLY A 20 11.00 3.04 -11.80
CA GLY A 20 11.86 1.93 -11.40
C GLY A 20 12.75 2.22 -10.20
N SER A 21 12.61 3.38 -9.52
CA SER A 21 13.43 3.72 -8.37
C SER A 21 12.87 3.26 -7.02
N ALA A 22 11.57 3.02 -6.92
CA ALA A 22 10.97 2.55 -5.67
C ALA A 22 11.48 1.16 -5.28
N LEU A 23 11.82 1.00 -4.00
CA LEU A 23 12.28 -0.25 -3.39
C LEU A 23 13.59 -0.81 -3.97
N MET A 24 14.43 0.04 -4.55
CA MET A 24 15.81 -0.34 -4.88
C MET A 24 16.55 -0.79 -3.63
N LEU A 25 17.46 -1.73 -3.80
CA LEU A 25 18.24 -2.26 -2.68
C LEU A 25 19.19 -1.20 -2.14
N SER A 26 19.28 -1.08 -0.80
CA SER A 26 20.11 -0.08 -0.13
C SER A 26 21.62 -0.29 -0.31
N ASN A 27 22.04 -1.48 -0.72
CA ASN A 27 23.43 -1.88 -0.84
C ASN A 27 23.85 -2.15 -2.29
N CYS A 28 23.24 -1.48 -3.26
CA CYS A 28 23.58 -1.65 -4.67
C CYS A 28 24.02 -0.33 -5.32
N GLN A 29 24.93 -0.43 -6.28
CA GLN A 29 25.41 0.69 -7.08
C GLN A 29 24.28 1.40 -7.83
N ASP A 30 23.26 0.65 -8.24
CA ASP A 30 22.10 1.20 -8.94
C ASP A 30 21.37 2.28 -8.12
N LEU A 31 21.32 2.15 -6.79
CA LEU A 31 20.73 3.17 -5.92
C LEU A 31 21.55 4.47 -5.90
N GLU A 32 22.87 4.36 -5.83
CA GLU A 32 23.76 5.53 -5.87
C GLU A 32 23.68 6.25 -7.22
N ASP A 33 23.64 5.49 -8.32
CA ASP A 33 23.48 6.03 -9.67
C ASP A 33 22.10 6.72 -9.80
N MET A 34 21.04 6.12 -9.26
CA MET A 34 19.70 6.69 -9.26
C MET A 34 19.61 7.97 -8.41
N ALA A 35 20.26 7.99 -7.24
CA ALA A 35 20.34 9.20 -6.41
C ALA A 35 21.07 10.33 -7.13
N THR A 36 22.16 10.00 -7.81
CA THR A 36 22.91 10.98 -8.65
C THR A 36 22.04 11.51 -9.79
N LEU A 37 21.28 10.63 -10.47
CA LEU A 37 20.35 11.02 -11.51
C LEU A 37 19.23 11.92 -10.96
N ALA A 38 18.65 11.56 -9.83
CA ALA A 38 17.60 12.35 -9.17
C ALA A 38 18.08 13.77 -8.82
N GLY A 39 19.31 13.90 -8.29
CA GLY A 39 19.93 15.19 -8.01
C GLY A 39 20.10 16.06 -9.27
N LYS A 40 20.52 15.48 -10.39
CA LYS A 40 20.60 16.18 -11.68
C LYS A 40 19.22 16.60 -12.18
N MET A 41 18.26 15.70 -12.10
CA MET A 41 16.90 15.94 -12.61
C MET A 41 16.18 17.04 -11.84
N VAL A 42 16.27 17.09 -10.52
CA VAL A 42 15.59 18.14 -9.73
C VAL A 42 16.12 19.52 -10.07
N VAL A 43 17.43 19.65 -10.35
CA VAL A 43 18.02 20.92 -10.81
C VAL A 43 17.49 21.31 -12.19
N GLU A 44 17.37 20.37 -13.12
CA GLU A 44 16.80 20.65 -14.45
C GLU A 44 15.30 20.98 -14.39
N MET A 45 14.53 20.32 -13.51
CA MET A 45 13.13 20.67 -13.24
C MET A 45 13.01 22.11 -12.73
N ALA A 46 13.84 22.49 -11.74
CA ALA A 46 13.86 23.85 -11.20
C ALA A 46 14.19 24.89 -12.28
N LYS A 47 15.18 24.64 -13.14
CA LYS A 47 15.51 25.54 -14.28
C LYS A 47 14.36 25.70 -15.27
N LYS A 48 13.55 24.66 -15.46
CA LYS A 48 12.37 24.68 -16.34
C LYS A 48 11.12 25.25 -15.66
N GLY A 49 11.20 25.58 -14.37
CA GLY A 49 10.05 26.01 -13.56
C GLY A 49 9.04 24.90 -13.29
N MET A 50 9.39 23.63 -13.52
CA MET A 50 8.53 22.47 -13.25
C MET A 50 8.49 22.19 -11.76
N ASN A 51 7.31 21.96 -11.23
CA ASN A 51 7.06 21.61 -9.82
C ASN A 51 6.05 20.47 -9.69
N ALA A 52 5.79 20.02 -8.47
CA ALA A 52 4.92 18.88 -8.21
C ALA A 52 3.47 19.10 -8.71
N ARG A 53 2.98 20.35 -8.74
CA ARG A 53 1.62 20.66 -9.23
C ARG A 53 1.49 20.50 -10.74
N ASP A 54 2.60 20.49 -11.49
CA ASP A 54 2.59 20.23 -12.92
C ASP A 54 2.52 18.73 -13.24
N ILE A 55 2.79 17.88 -12.25
CA ILE A 55 2.85 16.41 -12.37
C ILE A 55 1.60 15.76 -11.80
N VAL A 56 1.23 16.14 -10.56
CA VAL A 56 0.18 15.47 -9.79
C VAL A 56 -1.19 16.00 -10.15
N THR A 57 -2.07 15.10 -10.57
CA THR A 57 -3.45 15.37 -10.97
C THR A 57 -4.41 14.37 -10.34
N GLN A 58 -5.71 14.57 -10.46
CA GLN A 58 -6.73 13.59 -10.09
C GLN A 58 -6.41 12.19 -10.68
N LYS A 59 -6.06 12.14 -11.97
CA LYS A 59 -5.68 10.90 -12.66
C LYS A 59 -4.45 10.23 -12.06
N SER A 60 -3.47 11.00 -11.58
CA SER A 60 -2.28 10.46 -10.90
C SER A 60 -2.65 9.74 -9.61
N PHE A 61 -3.60 10.30 -8.82
CA PHE A 61 -4.12 9.64 -7.62
C PHE A 61 -4.92 8.38 -7.96
N GLU A 62 -5.74 8.39 -8.99
CA GLU A 62 -6.46 7.21 -9.45
C GLU A 62 -5.48 6.10 -9.86
N ASN A 63 -4.41 6.43 -10.59
CA ASN A 63 -3.34 5.48 -10.89
C ASN A 63 -2.68 4.93 -9.62
N ALA A 64 -2.36 5.78 -8.65
CA ALA A 64 -1.73 5.37 -7.40
C ALA A 64 -2.64 4.42 -6.60
N ILE A 65 -3.94 4.71 -6.51
CA ILE A 65 -4.93 3.85 -5.82
C ILE A 65 -5.08 2.51 -6.55
N MET A 66 -5.06 2.51 -7.89
CA MET A 66 -5.11 1.26 -8.67
C MET A 66 -3.86 0.40 -8.44
N VAL A 67 -2.67 1.03 -8.42
CA VAL A 67 -1.42 0.34 -8.07
C VAL A 67 -1.45 -0.16 -6.63
N HIS A 68 -1.96 0.64 -5.67
CA HIS A 68 -2.15 0.24 -4.28
C HIS A 68 -2.98 -1.04 -4.17
N ALA A 69 -4.07 -1.12 -4.91
CA ALA A 69 -4.93 -2.31 -4.94
C ALA A 69 -4.21 -3.53 -5.52
N ALA A 70 -3.43 -3.34 -6.60
CA ALA A 70 -2.71 -4.43 -7.26
C ALA A 70 -1.55 -5.00 -6.43
N ILE A 71 -0.97 -4.21 -5.55
CA ILE A 71 0.15 -4.62 -4.68
C ILE A 71 -0.29 -5.09 -3.29
N SER A 72 -1.56 -5.04 -2.93
CA SER A 72 -2.02 -5.23 -1.55
C SER A 72 -1.33 -4.27 -0.57
N GLY A 73 -1.42 -2.97 -0.88
CA GLY A 73 -0.78 -1.92 -0.11
C GLY A 73 -1.25 -1.82 1.33
N SER A 74 -0.53 -1.06 2.15
CA SER A 74 -0.87 -0.80 3.55
C SER A 74 -2.16 0.01 3.67
N THR A 75 -2.99 -0.29 4.65
CA THR A 75 -4.17 0.52 4.99
C THR A 75 -3.82 1.95 5.39
N ASN A 76 -2.60 2.22 5.86
CA ASN A 76 -2.12 3.55 6.19
C ASN A 76 -2.13 4.51 4.99
N SER A 77 -2.09 3.99 3.77
CA SER A 77 -2.23 4.80 2.55
C SER A 77 -3.59 5.49 2.44
N LEU A 78 -4.63 4.95 3.10
CA LEU A 78 -5.95 5.56 3.13
C LEU A 78 -6.00 6.82 4.01
N LEU A 79 -4.98 7.07 4.82
CA LEU A 79 -4.75 8.34 5.50
C LEU A 79 -3.81 9.23 4.68
N HIS A 80 -2.65 8.69 4.25
CA HIS A 80 -1.62 9.49 3.60
C HIS A 80 -2.04 10.01 2.22
N ILE A 81 -2.67 9.20 1.38
CA ILE A 81 -3.05 9.61 0.02
C ILE A 81 -4.07 10.74 0.02
N PRO A 82 -5.17 10.70 0.83
CA PRO A 82 -6.09 11.83 0.95
C PRO A 82 -5.42 13.10 1.46
N VAL A 83 -4.52 13.01 2.46
CA VAL A 83 -3.79 14.16 2.99
C VAL A 83 -2.89 14.78 1.92
N ILE A 84 -2.13 13.96 1.17
CA ILE A 84 -1.32 14.45 0.06
C ILE A 84 -2.22 15.10 -1.01
N ALA A 85 -3.34 14.47 -1.36
CA ALA A 85 -4.28 15.01 -2.34
C ALA A 85 -4.83 16.39 -1.92
N HIS A 86 -5.14 16.54 -0.62
CA HIS A 86 -5.61 17.82 -0.06
C HIS A 86 -4.62 18.96 -0.30
N GLU A 87 -3.31 18.73 -0.17
CA GLU A 87 -2.27 19.74 -0.45
C GLU A 87 -2.25 20.20 -1.92
N PHE A 88 -2.78 19.37 -2.82
CA PHE A 88 -2.96 19.71 -4.24
C PHE A 88 -4.35 20.31 -4.55
N GLY A 89 -5.23 20.41 -3.54
CA GLY A 89 -6.63 20.83 -3.73
C GLY A 89 -7.50 19.75 -4.39
N ILE A 90 -7.08 18.47 -4.29
CA ILE A 90 -7.77 17.31 -4.87
C ILE A 90 -8.46 16.56 -3.74
N HIS A 91 -9.73 16.21 -3.94
CA HIS A 91 -10.51 15.44 -2.99
C HIS A 91 -10.44 13.95 -3.31
N ILE A 92 -9.94 13.16 -2.35
CA ILE A 92 -9.89 11.70 -2.39
C ILE A 92 -10.54 11.19 -1.11
N ASP A 93 -11.60 10.42 -1.23
CA ASP A 93 -12.33 9.81 -0.11
C ASP A 93 -12.23 8.28 -0.10
N SER A 94 -12.79 7.67 0.92
CA SER A 94 -12.83 6.23 1.09
C SER A 94 -13.64 5.52 0.00
N ASP A 95 -14.68 6.17 -0.55
CA ASP A 95 -15.53 5.58 -1.60
C ASP A 95 -14.76 5.41 -2.92
N ILE A 96 -13.83 6.32 -3.22
CA ILE A 96 -12.92 6.18 -4.38
C ILE A 96 -12.04 4.94 -4.20
N PHE A 97 -11.46 4.74 -3.01
CA PHE A 97 -10.67 3.53 -2.71
C PHE A 97 -11.50 2.26 -2.85
N ASP A 98 -12.70 2.21 -2.24
CA ASP A 98 -13.57 1.03 -2.30
C ASP A 98 -13.93 0.69 -3.76
N LYS A 99 -14.37 1.70 -4.53
CA LYS A 99 -14.71 1.54 -5.94
C LYS A 99 -13.55 0.97 -6.75
N MET A 100 -12.35 1.53 -6.58
CA MET A 100 -11.18 1.10 -7.36
C MET A 100 -10.71 -0.28 -6.94
N HIS A 101 -10.69 -0.59 -5.63
CA HIS A 101 -10.33 -1.91 -5.12
C HIS A 101 -11.28 -3.01 -5.60
N ARG A 102 -12.58 -2.74 -5.74
CA ARG A 102 -13.55 -3.73 -6.28
C ARG A 102 -13.27 -4.14 -7.72
N HIS A 103 -12.60 -3.28 -8.50
CA HIS A 103 -12.31 -3.53 -9.92
C HIS A 103 -10.86 -3.94 -10.18
N ALA A 104 -9.97 -3.76 -9.19
CA ALA A 104 -8.56 -4.06 -9.34
C ALA A 104 -8.28 -5.56 -9.21
N HIS A 105 -7.17 -6.01 -9.80
CA HIS A 105 -6.63 -7.35 -9.58
C HIS A 105 -5.44 -7.28 -8.63
N TYR A 106 -5.42 -8.14 -7.60
CA TYR A 106 -4.28 -8.29 -6.70
C TYR A 106 -3.25 -9.23 -7.34
N LEU A 107 -2.05 -8.71 -7.61
CA LEU A 107 -1.04 -9.40 -8.41
C LEU A 107 0.26 -9.72 -7.67
N LEU A 108 0.60 -8.98 -6.62
CA LEU A 108 1.92 -9.01 -5.99
C LEU A 108 2.00 -10.00 -4.82
N ASP A 109 2.80 -11.07 -4.97
CA ASP A 109 2.96 -12.16 -4.01
C ASP A 109 4.16 -11.93 -3.09
N ILE A 110 4.10 -10.90 -2.22
CA ILE A 110 5.18 -10.61 -1.25
C ILE A 110 4.67 -10.58 0.20
N ARG A 111 5.58 -10.78 1.13
CA ARG A 111 5.29 -10.75 2.58
C ARG A 111 4.79 -9.36 3.03
N PRO A 112 3.96 -9.31 4.10
CA PRO A 112 3.50 -10.43 4.96
C PRO A 112 2.34 -11.25 4.38
N ALA A 113 1.58 -10.72 3.41
CA ALA A 113 0.39 -11.40 2.87
C ALA A 113 0.74 -12.50 1.86
N GLY A 114 1.89 -12.42 1.22
CA GLY A 114 2.37 -13.36 0.21
C GLY A 114 3.65 -14.09 0.63
N LYS A 115 4.25 -14.78 -0.33
CA LYS A 115 5.34 -15.72 -0.11
C LYS A 115 6.73 -15.06 -0.05
N TRP A 116 7.01 -14.08 -0.94
CA TRP A 116 8.35 -13.63 -1.23
C TRP A 116 8.78 -12.41 -0.40
N PRO A 117 10.06 -12.26 -0.04
CA PRO A 117 10.59 -11.02 0.52
C PRO A 117 10.42 -9.83 -0.42
N THR A 118 10.31 -8.62 0.14
CA THR A 118 10.07 -7.38 -0.63
C THR A 118 11.11 -7.10 -1.71
N GLN A 119 12.38 -7.47 -1.51
CA GLN A 119 13.45 -7.32 -2.50
C GLN A 119 13.13 -8.00 -3.84
N PHE A 120 12.40 -9.12 -3.82
CA PHE A 120 12.00 -9.83 -5.03
C PHE A 120 10.99 -9.05 -5.87
N PHE A 121 10.27 -8.10 -5.26
CA PHE A 121 9.43 -7.19 -6.03
C PHE A 121 10.26 -6.33 -6.98
N TYR A 122 11.36 -5.71 -6.49
CA TYR A 122 12.29 -4.99 -7.35
C TYR A 122 12.89 -5.91 -8.42
N TYR A 123 13.34 -7.10 -8.05
CA TYR A 123 13.88 -8.10 -8.99
C TYR A 123 12.87 -8.53 -10.07
N ALA A 124 11.59 -8.51 -9.78
CA ALA A 124 10.54 -8.79 -10.74
C ALA A 124 10.18 -7.61 -11.65
N GLY A 125 10.86 -6.48 -11.53
CA GLY A 125 10.64 -5.26 -12.31
C GLY A 125 9.85 -4.16 -11.61
N GLY A 126 9.60 -4.30 -10.30
CA GLY A 126 9.07 -3.26 -9.42
C GLY A 126 7.73 -2.65 -9.85
N VAL A 127 7.55 -1.39 -9.50
CA VAL A 127 6.33 -0.61 -9.80
C VAL A 127 6.04 -0.54 -11.30
N PRO A 128 7.02 -0.31 -12.18
CA PRO A 128 6.77 -0.29 -13.62
C PRO A 128 6.18 -1.60 -14.14
N ARG A 129 6.61 -2.76 -13.60
CA ARG A 129 6.06 -4.06 -14.01
C ARG A 129 4.61 -4.23 -13.58
N ILE A 130 4.24 -3.76 -12.37
CA ILE A 130 2.83 -3.73 -11.95
C ILE A 130 2.02 -2.87 -12.92
N MET A 131 2.48 -1.63 -13.20
CA MET A 131 1.79 -0.72 -14.10
C MET A 131 1.63 -1.28 -15.51
N GLU A 132 2.62 -1.99 -16.03
CA GLU A 132 2.51 -2.69 -17.31
C GLU A 132 1.43 -3.78 -17.29
N LYS A 133 1.30 -4.53 -16.17
CA LYS A 133 0.29 -5.58 -16.05
C LYS A 133 -1.14 -5.03 -15.95
N ILE A 134 -1.31 -3.87 -15.33
CA ILE A 134 -2.63 -3.21 -15.18
C ILE A 134 -2.79 -2.02 -16.13
N LYS A 135 -2.00 -1.94 -17.20
CA LYS A 135 -1.92 -0.80 -18.13
C LYS A 135 -3.27 -0.34 -18.67
N SER A 136 -4.18 -1.28 -18.95
CA SER A 136 -5.55 -0.98 -19.42
C SER A 136 -6.43 -0.27 -18.39
N MET A 137 -6.02 -0.25 -17.13
CA MET A 137 -6.74 0.35 -16.00
C MET A 137 -6.12 1.69 -15.56
N LEU A 138 -5.06 2.15 -16.24
CA LEU A 138 -4.30 3.34 -15.88
C LEU A 138 -4.49 4.47 -16.88
N HIS A 139 -4.42 5.69 -16.38
CA HIS A 139 -4.29 6.90 -17.20
C HIS A 139 -2.83 7.06 -17.63
N LEU A 140 -2.54 6.75 -18.88
CA LEU A 140 -1.17 6.74 -19.42
C LEU A 140 -0.67 8.13 -19.82
N ASP A 141 -1.55 9.11 -19.88
CA ASP A 141 -1.30 10.50 -20.25
C ASP A 141 -0.82 11.37 -19.08
N VAL A 142 -0.76 10.83 -17.85
CA VAL A 142 -0.26 11.58 -16.69
C VAL A 142 1.24 11.84 -16.79
N MET A 143 1.66 13.01 -16.31
CA MET A 143 3.07 13.43 -16.32
C MET A 143 3.86 12.77 -15.19
N ASN A 144 5.18 12.71 -15.37
CA ASN A 144 6.15 12.21 -14.39
C ASN A 144 7.33 13.20 -14.27
N VAL A 145 8.11 13.09 -13.20
CA VAL A 145 9.32 13.88 -12.95
C VAL A 145 10.34 13.85 -14.11
N THR A 146 10.30 12.86 -14.98
CA THR A 146 11.11 12.78 -16.20
C THR A 146 10.74 13.81 -17.26
N GLY A 147 9.59 14.49 -17.10
CA GLY A 147 9.01 15.36 -18.13
C GLY A 147 8.36 14.61 -19.29
N LYS A 148 8.11 13.29 -19.10
CA LYS A 148 7.41 12.40 -20.03
C LYS A 148 6.14 11.87 -19.38
N THR A 149 5.21 11.38 -20.19
CA THR A 149 4.01 10.70 -19.69
C THR A 149 4.33 9.33 -19.11
N LEU A 150 3.41 8.78 -18.32
CA LEU A 150 3.53 7.41 -17.81
C LEU A 150 3.70 6.41 -18.96
N GLY A 151 2.90 6.53 -20.01
CA GLY A 151 2.99 5.65 -21.18
C GLY A 151 4.36 5.68 -21.85
N GLU A 152 4.92 6.88 -22.07
CA GLU A 152 6.26 7.05 -22.66
C GLU A 152 7.36 6.44 -21.77
N ASN A 153 7.28 6.65 -20.44
CA ASN A 153 8.24 6.07 -19.50
C ASN A 153 8.20 4.53 -19.49
N LEU A 154 7.01 3.92 -19.51
CA LEU A 154 6.88 2.47 -19.56
C LEU A 154 7.47 1.88 -20.86
N GLU A 155 7.24 2.53 -22.00
CA GLU A 155 7.83 2.09 -23.28
C GLU A 155 9.36 2.27 -23.31
N GLU A 156 9.88 3.32 -22.66
CA GLU A 156 11.33 3.53 -22.54
C GLU A 156 12.00 2.46 -21.67
N LEU A 157 11.39 2.08 -20.54
CA LEU A 157 11.89 1.02 -19.67
C LEU A 157 11.94 -0.35 -20.37
N LYS A 158 11.00 -0.61 -21.28
CA LYS A 158 11.08 -1.82 -22.14
C LYS A 158 12.27 -1.77 -23.11
N LYS A 159 12.49 -0.61 -23.74
CA LYS A 159 13.52 -0.46 -24.77
C LYS A 159 14.94 -0.43 -24.20
N ASN A 160 15.13 0.07 -22.98
CA ASN A 160 16.45 0.22 -22.38
C ASN A 160 16.92 -1.02 -21.59
N GLY A 161 16.15 -2.12 -21.57
CA GLY A 161 16.54 -3.36 -20.93
C GLY A 161 16.34 -3.37 -19.39
N PHE A 162 15.55 -2.45 -18.85
CA PHE A 162 15.29 -2.37 -17.41
C PHE A 162 14.75 -3.69 -16.84
N TYR A 163 13.80 -4.29 -17.52
CA TYR A 163 13.16 -5.52 -17.03
C TYR A 163 14.12 -6.71 -17.08
N GLU A 164 14.93 -6.81 -18.12
CA GLU A 164 15.96 -7.85 -18.26
C GLU A 164 17.04 -7.73 -17.20
N LYS A 165 17.43 -6.49 -16.88
CA LYS A 165 18.35 -6.20 -15.76
C LYS A 165 17.77 -6.63 -14.42
N CYS A 166 16.52 -6.30 -14.14
CA CYS A 166 15.83 -6.72 -12.91
C CYS A 166 15.73 -8.25 -12.83
N GLU A 167 15.27 -8.89 -13.88
CA GLU A 167 15.11 -10.36 -13.94
C GLU A 167 16.44 -11.12 -13.80
N ALA A 168 17.56 -10.50 -14.14
CA ALA A 168 18.88 -11.10 -13.92
C ALA A 168 19.12 -11.41 -12.43
N TYR A 169 18.58 -10.60 -11.50
CA TYR A 169 18.64 -10.87 -10.07
C TYR A 169 17.81 -12.08 -9.60
N LEU A 170 16.83 -12.54 -10.40
CA LEU A 170 16.02 -13.73 -10.09
C LEU A 170 16.69 -15.03 -10.52
N LYS A 171 17.62 -14.99 -11.47
CA LYS A 171 18.28 -16.19 -12.04
C LYS A 171 18.95 -17.08 -10.99
N PRO A 172 19.72 -16.55 -10.00
CA PRO A 172 20.33 -17.37 -8.97
C PRO A 172 19.32 -18.16 -8.11
N TRP A 173 18.08 -17.67 -8.04
CA TRP A 173 16.99 -18.27 -7.28
C TRP A 173 16.12 -19.20 -8.11
N ASN A 174 16.44 -19.36 -9.41
CA ASN A 174 15.63 -20.12 -10.37
C ASN A 174 14.15 -19.65 -10.38
N LEU A 175 13.94 -18.34 -10.32
CA LEU A 175 12.62 -17.69 -10.29
C LEU A 175 12.40 -16.87 -11.55
N LYS A 176 11.11 -16.72 -11.89
CA LYS A 176 10.62 -15.82 -12.95
C LYS A 176 9.89 -14.63 -12.33
N ALA A 177 9.83 -13.51 -13.02
CA ALA A 177 9.07 -12.35 -12.58
C ALA A 177 7.59 -12.70 -12.29
N THR A 178 7.02 -13.64 -13.04
CA THR A 178 5.64 -14.13 -12.86
C THR A 178 5.39 -14.92 -11.58
N ASP A 179 6.44 -15.40 -10.90
CA ASP A 179 6.32 -16.05 -9.59
C ASP A 179 6.06 -15.04 -8.48
N ILE A 180 6.47 -13.78 -8.69
CA ILE A 180 6.36 -12.66 -7.74
C ILE A 180 5.21 -11.73 -8.11
N ILE A 181 5.13 -11.32 -9.38
CA ILE A 181 4.08 -10.47 -9.93
C ILE A 181 3.24 -11.32 -10.89
N ARG A 182 2.06 -11.72 -10.46
CA ARG A 182 1.18 -12.59 -11.24
C ARG A 182 0.74 -11.92 -12.55
N PRO A 183 0.51 -12.69 -13.62
CA PRO A 183 -0.16 -12.19 -14.82
C PRO A 183 -1.55 -11.65 -14.49
N PHE A 184 -2.00 -10.66 -15.27
CA PHE A 184 -3.34 -10.06 -15.10
C PHE A 184 -4.47 -11.09 -15.19
N ASP A 185 -4.35 -12.06 -16.10
CA ASP A 185 -5.35 -13.11 -16.32
C ASP A 185 -5.33 -14.23 -15.26
N TYR A 186 -4.28 -14.27 -14.41
CA TYR A 186 -4.13 -15.25 -13.32
C TYR A 186 -3.72 -14.55 -12.02
N PRO A 187 -4.55 -13.62 -11.51
CA PRO A 187 -4.26 -12.85 -10.31
C PRO A 187 -4.29 -13.72 -9.04
N ILE A 188 -3.74 -13.21 -7.95
CA ILE A 188 -3.91 -13.80 -6.61
C ILE A 188 -5.35 -13.59 -6.14
N GLY A 189 -5.94 -12.44 -6.46
CA GLY A 189 -7.32 -12.09 -6.19
C GLY A 189 -7.91 -11.25 -7.32
N THR A 190 -9.19 -11.44 -7.57
CA THR A 190 -9.94 -10.74 -8.64
C THR A 190 -10.44 -9.36 -8.21
N ASN A 191 -10.09 -8.93 -7.00
CA ASN A 191 -10.32 -7.60 -6.44
C ASN A 191 -9.14 -7.20 -5.57
N GLY A 192 -9.04 -5.91 -5.25
CA GLY A 192 -8.06 -5.39 -4.31
C GLY A 192 -8.32 -5.92 -2.89
N THR A 193 -7.37 -5.71 -2.00
CA THR A 193 -7.30 -6.37 -0.69
C THR A 193 -7.89 -5.55 0.45
N VAL A 194 -8.29 -4.31 0.20
CA VAL A 194 -8.91 -3.40 1.17
C VAL A 194 -10.39 -3.25 0.84
N ALA A 195 -11.22 -3.25 1.88
CA ALA A 195 -12.65 -2.95 1.79
C ALA A 195 -13.00 -1.83 2.78
N ILE A 196 -13.94 -0.98 2.38
CA ILE A 196 -14.52 0.05 3.22
C ILE A 196 -15.83 -0.50 3.80
N LEU A 197 -15.93 -0.49 5.12
CA LEU A 197 -17.09 -0.99 5.85
C LEU A 197 -17.91 0.21 6.33
N LYS A 198 -19.24 0.10 6.24
CA LYS A 198 -20.19 1.10 6.73
C LYS A 198 -21.20 0.43 7.65
N GLY A 199 -21.51 1.08 8.77
CA GLY A 199 -22.46 0.53 9.73
C GLY A 199 -22.75 1.47 10.89
N ASN A 200 -23.59 1.04 11.81
CA ASN A 200 -23.99 1.83 12.98
C ASN A 200 -22.82 2.11 13.95
N LEU A 201 -21.82 1.23 13.98
CA LEU A 201 -20.60 1.44 14.80
C LEU A 201 -19.62 2.36 14.10
N ALA A 202 -19.50 2.28 12.78
CA ALA A 202 -18.61 3.10 11.96
C ALA A 202 -19.44 3.84 10.91
N LYS A 203 -20.08 4.94 11.31
CA LYS A 203 -20.99 5.72 10.44
C LYS A 203 -20.24 6.44 9.33
N GLU A 204 -19.02 6.88 9.62
CA GLU A 204 -18.17 7.62 8.70
C GLU A 204 -17.16 6.72 7.98
N ASP A 205 -17.27 5.43 8.10
CA ASP A 205 -16.45 4.37 7.48
C ASP A 205 -15.47 3.68 8.43
N ALA A 206 -15.11 2.46 8.08
CA ALA A 206 -14.01 1.71 8.66
C ALA A 206 -13.25 0.98 7.55
N VAL A 207 -11.98 0.74 7.76
CA VAL A 207 -11.09 0.10 6.78
C VAL A 207 -10.72 -1.28 7.27
N VAL A 208 -10.87 -2.27 6.40
CA VAL A 208 -10.38 -3.63 6.65
C VAL A 208 -9.53 -4.13 5.48
N LYS A 209 -8.40 -4.75 5.80
CA LYS A 209 -7.63 -5.52 4.82
C LYS A 209 -8.20 -6.94 4.77
N HIS A 210 -9.29 -7.11 4.01
CA HIS A 210 -10.07 -8.34 3.99
C HIS A 210 -9.28 -9.58 3.54
N SER A 211 -8.20 -9.41 2.78
CA SER A 211 -7.31 -10.50 2.39
C SER A 211 -6.56 -11.13 3.57
N ALA A 212 -6.47 -10.44 4.70
CA ALA A 212 -5.83 -10.94 5.93
C ALA A 212 -6.86 -11.50 6.94
N VAL A 213 -8.15 -11.38 6.66
CA VAL A 213 -9.22 -11.86 7.54
C VAL A 213 -9.59 -13.30 7.15
N PRO A 214 -9.62 -14.26 8.11
CA PRO A 214 -10.13 -15.60 7.87
C PRO A 214 -11.58 -15.55 7.39
N LYS A 215 -11.95 -16.44 6.45
CA LYS A 215 -13.28 -16.39 5.80
C LYS A 215 -14.45 -16.61 6.76
N ASP A 216 -14.27 -17.43 7.77
CA ASP A 216 -15.23 -17.69 8.84
C ASP A 216 -15.46 -16.48 9.74
N MET A 217 -14.50 -15.55 9.79
CA MET A 217 -14.57 -14.31 10.55
C MET A 217 -15.26 -13.15 9.81
N PHE A 218 -15.63 -13.32 8.53
CA PHE A 218 -16.39 -12.29 7.80
C PHE A 218 -17.79 -12.06 8.36
N LYS A 219 -18.32 -13.01 9.13
CA LYS A 219 -19.57 -12.89 9.85
C LYS A 219 -19.43 -13.55 11.20
N ALA A 220 -19.24 -12.75 12.25
CA ALA A 220 -19.07 -13.23 13.61
C ALA A 220 -19.85 -12.36 14.60
N ILE A 221 -20.23 -12.96 15.73
CA ILE A 221 -20.76 -12.25 16.90
C ILE A 221 -19.71 -12.39 17.98
N LEU A 222 -19.13 -11.26 18.41
CA LEU A 222 -18.04 -11.22 19.36
C LEU A 222 -18.44 -10.41 20.60
N LYS A 223 -17.83 -10.71 21.73
CA LYS A 223 -18.00 -9.91 22.95
C LYS A 223 -17.04 -8.74 22.90
N ALA A 224 -17.55 -7.51 22.94
CA ALA A 224 -16.74 -6.30 22.86
C ALA A 224 -16.05 -5.97 24.19
N TYR A 225 -14.74 -5.71 24.14
CA TYR A 225 -13.93 -5.19 25.24
C TYR A 225 -13.33 -3.84 24.83
N PRO A 226 -14.00 -2.71 25.17
CA PRO A 226 -13.50 -1.37 24.87
C PRO A 226 -12.44 -0.91 25.89
N PHE A 227 -11.37 -0.32 25.39
CA PHE A 227 -10.29 0.32 26.16
C PHE A 227 -10.10 1.75 25.68
N ASP A 228 -9.64 2.64 26.57
CA ASP A 228 -9.44 4.06 26.25
C ASP A 228 -8.00 4.38 25.87
N SER A 229 -7.10 3.37 25.91
CA SER A 229 -5.73 3.46 25.41
C SER A 229 -5.19 2.12 24.94
N GLU A 230 -4.12 2.13 24.16
CA GLU A 230 -3.40 0.93 23.73
C GLU A 230 -2.77 0.22 24.95
N GLU A 231 -2.23 0.98 25.91
CA GLU A 231 -1.59 0.45 27.12
C GLU A 231 -2.56 -0.35 27.99
N GLU A 232 -3.80 0.14 28.17
CA GLU A 232 -4.83 -0.61 28.90
C GLU A 232 -5.19 -1.92 28.20
N ALA A 233 -5.31 -1.89 26.86
CA ALA A 233 -5.59 -3.08 26.06
C ALA A 233 -4.44 -4.11 26.18
N ILE A 234 -3.19 -3.68 26.07
CA ILE A 234 -2.02 -4.54 26.23
C ILE A 234 -1.97 -5.16 27.60
N HIS A 235 -2.21 -4.36 28.65
CA HIS A 235 -2.24 -4.89 30.04
C HIS A 235 -3.33 -5.97 30.19
N ALA A 236 -4.52 -5.75 29.64
CA ALA A 236 -5.61 -6.71 29.72
C ALA A 236 -5.29 -8.02 28.97
N ILE A 237 -4.63 -7.93 27.80
CA ILE A 237 -4.18 -9.07 27.00
C ILE A 237 -3.14 -9.87 27.78
N LEU A 238 -2.07 -9.23 28.23
CA LEU A 238 -0.97 -9.87 28.96
C LEU A 238 -1.39 -10.43 30.32
N SER A 239 -2.47 -9.90 30.93
CA SER A 239 -3.06 -10.43 32.16
C SER A 239 -4.10 -11.54 31.91
N HIS A 240 -4.25 -12.01 30.67
CA HIS A 240 -5.19 -13.07 30.26
C HIS A 240 -6.67 -12.73 30.58
N GLN A 241 -7.03 -11.45 30.59
CA GLN A 241 -8.43 -11.01 30.75
C GLN A 241 -9.24 -11.15 29.47
N ILE A 242 -8.54 -11.16 28.31
CA ILE A 242 -9.12 -11.35 26.98
C ILE A 242 -9.14 -12.84 26.67
N GLN A 243 -10.26 -13.31 26.12
CA GLN A 243 -10.47 -14.72 25.77
C GLN A 243 -10.75 -14.89 24.27
N PRO A 244 -10.56 -16.10 23.72
CA PRO A 244 -11.00 -16.41 22.38
C PRO A 244 -12.48 -16.10 22.17
N GLY A 245 -12.80 -15.34 21.11
CA GLY A 245 -14.15 -14.85 20.82
C GLY A 245 -14.45 -13.44 21.33
N ASP A 246 -13.50 -12.81 22.00
CA ASP A 246 -13.59 -11.40 22.38
C ASP A 246 -13.07 -10.49 21.25
N ALA A 247 -13.60 -9.25 21.21
CA ALA A 247 -13.12 -8.20 20.32
C ALA A 247 -12.50 -7.06 21.14
N VAL A 248 -11.21 -6.83 21.00
CA VAL A 248 -10.49 -5.70 21.59
C VAL A 248 -10.78 -4.45 20.78
N ILE A 249 -11.33 -3.42 21.42
CA ILE A 249 -11.69 -2.13 20.82
C ILE A 249 -10.94 -1.03 21.54
N ILE A 250 -10.02 -0.35 20.84
CA ILE A 250 -9.28 0.80 21.40
C ILE A 250 -9.93 2.08 20.89
N ARG A 251 -10.22 2.99 21.81
CA ARG A 251 -10.89 4.27 21.55
C ARG A 251 -9.91 5.42 21.72
N TYR A 252 -10.25 6.60 21.18
CA TYR A 252 -9.55 7.88 21.33
C TYR A 252 -8.12 7.93 20.78
N GLU A 253 -7.69 6.88 20.09
CA GLU A 253 -6.35 6.76 19.50
C GLU A 253 -6.37 6.86 17.96
N GLY A 254 -7.35 7.60 17.45
CA GLY A 254 -7.39 7.99 16.05
C GLY A 254 -6.46 9.15 15.71
N PRO A 255 -6.41 9.60 14.43
CA PRO A 255 -5.50 10.66 13.98
C PRO A 255 -5.60 11.97 14.77
N LYS A 256 -6.80 12.35 15.21
CA LYS A 256 -7.01 13.56 16.03
C LYS A 256 -6.54 13.42 17.47
N GLY A 257 -6.67 12.23 18.06
CA GLY A 257 -6.31 11.98 19.45
C GLY A 257 -4.81 11.82 19.65
N SER A 258 -4.20 10.93 18.85
CA SER A 258 -2.84 10.44 19.08
C SER A 258 -1.95 10.47 17.81
N GLY A 259 -2.41 11.10 16.75
CA GLY A 259 -1.74 11.06 15.46
C GLY A 259 -1.94 9.70 14.77
N MET A 260 -0.89 9.12 14.21
CA MET A 260 -0.99 7.87 13.48
C MET A 260 -0.34 6.72 14.26
N LEU A 261 -1.06 6.21 15.26
CA LEU A 261 -0.67 5.00 15.97
C LEU A 261 -1.07 3.76 15.15
N GLU A 262 -0.17 2.80 15.03
CA GLU A 262 -0.42 1.58 14.26
C GLU A 262 -0.99 0.43 15.09
N MET A 263 -1.17 0.59 16.42
CA MET A 263 -1.60 -0.45 17.36
C MET A 263 -0.76 -1.73 17.22
N PHE A 264 0.54 -1.53 16.97
CA PHE A 264 1.46 -2.63 16.70
C PHE A 264 1.64 -3.52 17.93
N TYR A 265 1.81 -2.92 19.09
CA TYR A 265 2.06 -3.67 20.33
C TYR A 265 0.85 -4.45 20.81
N THR A 266 -0.36 -3.93 20.61
CA THR A 266 -1.60 -4.70 20.87
C THR A 266 -1.66 -5.94 19.97
N THR A 267 -1.36 -5.76 18.68
CA THR A 267 -1.31 -6.85 17.70
C THR A 267 -0.27 -7.88 18.07
N GLU A 268 0.92 -7.44 18.47
CA GLU A 268 2.03 -8.30 18.92
C GLU A 268 1.63 -9.09 20.18
N ALA A 269 1.04 -8.42 21.17
CA ALA A 269 0.59 -9.04 22.41
C ALA A 269 -0.43 -10.16 22.14
N ILE A 270 -1.43 -9.93 21.27
CA ILE A 270 -2.41 -10.95 20.90
C ILE A 270 -1.74 -12.10 20.15
N SER A 271 -0.83 -11.82 19.21
CA SER A 271 -0.19 -12.85 18.38
C SER A 271 0.84 -13.68 19.14
N SER A 272 1.42 -13.14 20.22
CA SER A 272 2.38 -13.85 21.08
C SER A 272 1.69 -14.76 22.12
N ASP A 273 0.42 -14.54 22.41
CA ASP A 273 -0.37 -15.40 23.29
C ASP A 273 -0.87 -16.62 22.51
N THR A 274 -0.41 -17.81 22.89
CA THR A 274 -0.73 -19.08 22.20
C THR A 274 -2.23 -19.41 22.23
N LEU A 275 -2.98 -18.96 23.23
CA LEU A 275 -4.41 -19.17 23.34
C LEU A 275 -5.19 -18.20 22.45
N LEU A 276 -4.72 -16.95 22.33
CA LEU A 276 -5.35 -15.91 21.53
C LEU A 276 -4.96 -15.99 20.05
N ALA A 277 -3.75 -16.44 19.73
CA ALA A 277 -3.25 -16.56 18.36
C ALA A 277 -4.11 -17.48 17.46
N VAL A 278 -4.83 -18.44 18.05
CA VAL A 278 -5.75 -19.35 17.34
C VAL A 278 -7.12 -18.71 17.05
N SER A 279 -7.43 -17.61 17.73
CA SER A 279 -8.77 -16.94 17.67
C SER A 279 -8.73 -15.51 17.14
N TYR A 280 -7.76 -15.21 16.36
CA TYR A 280 -7.36 -13.89 15.93
C TYR A 280 -8.41 -13.14 15.10
N THR A 281 -8.90 -12.00 15.59
CA THR A 281 -9.73 -11.07 14.82
C THR A 281 -9.31 -9.64 15.10
N HIS A 282 -8.82 -8.95 14.06
CA HIS A 282 -8.50 -7.53 14.11
C HIS A 282 -9.53 -6.74 13.33
N LEU A 283 -10.26 -5.88 14.03
CA LEU A 283 -10.96 -4.74 13.44
C LEU A 283 -10.23 -3.48 13.88
N ARG A 284 -9.63 -2.78 12.95
CA ARG A 284 -9.09 -1.45 13.15
C ARG A 284 -10.10 -0.45 12.59
N ALA A 285 -10.81 0.26 13.46
CA ALA A 285 -11.58 1.42 13.07
C ALA A 285 -10.61 2.60 12.89
N HIS A 286 -10.49 3.11 11.66
CA HIS A 286 -9.86 4.38 11.40
C HIS A 286 -10.95 5.46 11.38
N GLU A 287 -10.80 6.49 12.22
CA GLU A 287 -11.48 7.75 11.94
C GLU A 287 -10.99 8.23 10.58
N THR A 288 -11.92 8.52 9.69
CA THR A 288 -11.61 8.86 8.31
C THR A 288 -10.95 10.22 8.18
N ALA A 289 -10.24 10.45 7.07
CA ALA A 289 -9.68 11.73 6.65
C ALA A 289 -10.72 12.87 6.56
N ALA A 290 -12.02 12.57 6.57
CA ALA A 290 -13.11 13.55 6.61
C ALA A 290 -13.11 14.43 7.88
N ASN A 291 -12.30 14.06 8.86
CA ASN A 291 -12.15 14.77 10.14
C ASN A 291 -10.78 15.48 10.30
N LEU A 292 -9.98 15.59 9.21
CA LEU A 292 -8.76 16.42 9.20
C LEU A 292 -9.07 17.89 8.94
#